data_a37beecd6165b8c7c3ff7771cdb7d784
#
_entry.id   a37beecd6165b8c7c3ff7771cdb7d784
#
_cell.length_a   1.000
_cell.length_b   1.000
_cell.length_c   1.000
_cell.angle_alpha   90.00
_cell.angle_beta   90.00
_cell.angle_gamma   90.00
#
_symmetry.space_group_name_H-M   'P 1'
#
loop_
_entity.id
_entity.type
_entity.pdbx_description
1 polymer ?
#
loop_
_entity_poly.entity_id
_entity_poly.type
_entity_poly.pdbx_seq_one_letter_code
_entity_poly.pdbx_strand_id
1 'polypeptide(L)'
;MRSPTRGLIVVLALVLGLDALASAADLMETDDLGQVPAAGREAAIRQVGVGNQALIDQRGTALRAQIAQSGAAQEARILQDGTELSAVILQGGYGNVARIEQVGSGNQADILQLGVQGNARIEQYGSGLSSRIVQYGNNQNTVVRQYR
;
A
#
# COMPACT_ATOMS: atom_id res chain seq x y z
N MET A 1 -3.72 33.25 1.78
CA MET A 1 -3.91 31.97 1.04
C MET A 1 -3.23 30.88 1.84
N ARG A 2 -3.98 30.10 2.61
CA ARG A 2 -3.43 28.94 3.34
C ARG A 2 -3.40 27.75 2.37
N SER A 3 -2.22 27.23 2.11
CA SER A 3 -2.09 25.96 1.36
C SER A 3 -2.80 24.86 2.16
N PRO A 4 -3.61 23.99 1.52
CA PRO A 4 -4.18 22.87 2.22
C PRO A 4 -3.01 21.99 2.71
N THR A 5 -2.92 21.81 4.00
CA THR A 5 -2.00 20.85 4.61
C THR A 5 -2.35 19.47 4.05
N ARG A 6 -1.51 18.97 3.17
CA ARG A 6 -1.61 17.61 2.63
C ARG A 6 -1.35 16.65 3.78
N GLY A 7 -2.40 16.13 4.38
CA GLY A 7 -2.25 15.09 5.39
C GLY A 7 -1.42 13.93 4.86
N LEU A 8 -0.50 13.45 5.66
CA LEU A 8 0.37 12.30 5.38
C LEU A 8 0.03 11.18 6.35
N ILE A 9 -0.23 9.98 5.84
CA ILE A 9 -0.29 8.76 6.65
C ILE A 9 0.88 7.87 6.24
N VAL A 10 1.68 7.50 7.23
CA VAL A 10 2.74 6.49 7.07
C VAL A 10 2.48 5.37 8.06
N VAL A 11 2.33 4.16 7.56
CA VAL A 11 2.23 2.95 8.38
C VAL A 11 3.41 2.07 8.06
N LEU A 12 4.22 1.78 9.07
CA LEU A 12 5.35 0.86 8.99
C LEU A 12 5.10 -0.30 9.95
N ALA A 13 5.19 -1.52 9.47
CA ALA A 13 5.15 -2.71 10.30
C ALA A 13 6.32 -3.65 9.99
N LEU A 14 6.98 -4.10 11.06
CA LEU A 14 8.03 -5.12 11.04
C LEU A 14 7.65 -6.21 12.03
N VAL A 15 7.54 -7.43 11.56
CA VAL A 15 7.21 -8.59 12.41
C VAL A 15 8.43 -9.49 12.58
N LEU A 16 8.84 -9.65 13.83
CA LEU A 16 9.95 -10.54 14.25
C LEU A 16 9.45 -11.87 14.85
N GLY A 17 8.19 -12.21 14.64
CA GLY A 17 7.51 -13.43 15.13
C GLY A 17 6.10 -13.08 15.64
N LEU A 18 5.14 -14.01 15.51
CA LEU A 18 3.72 -13.84 15.84
C LEU A 18 2.95 -12.89 14.88
N ASP A 19 1.64 -12.90 15.01
CA ASP A 19 0.75 -12.11 14.19
C ASP A 19 0.81 -10.63 14.57
N ALA A 20 0.98 -9.73 13.61
CA ALA A 20 0.85 -8.30 13.82
C ALA A 20 -0.23 -7.70 12.93
N LEU A 21 -1.08 -6.91 13.54
CA LEU A 21 -2.07 -6.07 12.87
C LEU A 21 -1.69 -4.62 13.11
N ALA A 22 -1.42 -3.89 12.05
CA ALA A 22 -1.27 -2.45 12.10
C ALA A 22 -2.35 -1.81 11.22
N SER A 23 -3.19 -0.99 11.81
CA SER A 23 -4.13 -0.16 11.07
C SER A 23 -4.00 1.29 11.52
N ALA A 24 -3.94 2.19 10.58
CA ALA A 24 -4.11 3.61 10.81
C ALA A 24 -5.43 4.02 10.16
N ALA A 25 -6.45 4.23 10.98
CA ALA A 25 -7.54 5.11 10.62
C ALA A 25 -7.06 6.53 10.95
N ASP A 26 -7.45 7.52 10.17
CA ASP A 26 -7.10 8.91 10.40
C ASP A 26 -7.27 9.25 11.89
N LEU A 27 -6.14 9.27 12.61
CA LEU A 27 -6.14 9.71 13.99
C LEU A 27 -6.52 11.18 13.92
N MET A 28 -7.74 11.49 14.38
CA MET A 28 -8.17 12.87 14.57
C MET A 28 -7.06 13.62 15.29
N GLU A 29 -6.34 14.46 14.58
CA GLU A 29 -5.66 15.58 15.21
C GLU A 29 -6.75 16.41 15.87
N THR A 30 -6.88 16.30 17.17
CA THR A 30 -7.78 17.14 17.97
C THR A 30 -7.20 18.55 18.00
N ASP A 31 -7.33 19.26 16.90
CA ASP A 31 -7.24 20.70 16.91
C ASP A 31 -8.26 21.29 15.92
N ASP A 32 -9.24 21.92 16.52
CA ASP A 32 -10.30 22.74 15.94
C ASP A 32 -11.67 22.07 15.71
N LEU A 33 -12.57 22.40 16.60
CA LEU A 33 -14.00 22.17 16.51
C LEU A 33 -14.59 22.80 15.24
N GLY A 34 -14.75 22.00 14.19
CA GLY A 34 -15.52 22.44 13.01
C GLY A 34 -15.06 21.97 11.64
N GLN A 35 -14.03 21.17 11.52
CA GLN A 35 -13.64 20.63 10.22
C GLN A 35 -14.17 19.21 10.01
N VAL A 36 -14.89 19.03 8.94
CA VAL A 36 -15.28 17.73 8.38
C VAL A 36 -14.02 16.86 8.31
N PRO A 37 -14.04 15.61 8.79
CA PRO A 37 -12.87 14.73 8.74
C PRO A 37 -12.25 14.76 7.35
N ALA A 38 -10.97 15.03 7.28
CA ALA A 38 -10.22 15.03 6.02
C ALA A 38 -10.42 13.69 5.34
N ALA A 39 -11.13 13.72 4.24
CA ALA A 39 -11.86 12.66 3.62
C ALA A 39 -11.06 11.36 3.44
N GLY A 40 -11.45 10.32 4.22
CA GLY A 40 -11.40 8.96 3.74
C GLY A 40 -10.02 8.41 3.35
N ARG A 41 -8.99 8.50 4.22
CA ARG A 41 -7.78 7.69 4.04
C ARG A 41 -7.88 6.45 4.91
N GLU A 42 -7.62 5.30 4.29
CA GLU A 42 -7.61 4.01 4.97
C GLU A 42 -6.30 3.29 4.66
N ALA A 43 -5.57 2.90 5.70
CA ALA A 43 -4.35 2.12 5.56
C ALA A 43 -4.40 0.93 6.53
N ALA A 44 -4.21 -0.27 6.02
CA ALA A 44 -4.21 -1.50 6.82
C ALA A 44 -3.03 -2.40 6.46
N ILE A 45 -2.30 -2.86 7.49
CA ILE A 45 -1.23 -3.85 7.33
C ILE A 45 -1.54 -5.03 8.26
N ARG A 46 -1.54 -6.23 7.67
CA ARG A 46 -1.61 -7.49 8.41
C ARG A 46 -0.42 -8.36 8.05
N GLN A 47 0.34 -8.80 9.04
CA GLN A 47 1.50 -9.66 8.85
C GLN A 47 1.42 -10.88 9.76
N VAL A 48 1.68 -12.06 9.17
CA VAL A 48 1.72 -13.35 9.86
C VAL A 48 3.03 -14.04 9.49
N GLY A 49 3.85 -14.39 10.49
CA GLY A 49 5.12 -15.07 10.26
C GLY A 49 6.33 -14.28 10.75
N VAL A 50 7.49 -14.42 10.11
CA VAL A 50 8.77 -13.91 10.61
C VAL A 50 9.49 -13.04 9.58
N GLY A 51 10.04 -11.90 10.03
CA GLY A 51 10.89 -11.04 9.20
C GLY A 51 10.17 -10.34 8.06
N ASN A 52 8.84 -10.23 8.10
CA ASN A 52 8.07 -9.50 7.10
C ASN A 52 8.18 -7.99 7.34
N GLN A 53 8.27 -7.22 6.26
CA GLN A 53 8.33 -5.76 6.29
C GLN A 53 7.22 -5.18 5.41
N ALA A 54 6.49 -4.20 5.93
CA ALA A 54 5.44 -3.51 5.18
C ALA A 54 5.45 -2.02 5.44
N LEU A 55 5.27 -1.23 4.39
CA LEU A 55 5.17 0.23 4.45
C LEU A 55 4.01 0.73 3.58
N ILE A 56 3.17 1.58 4.15
CA ILE A 56 2.18 2.37 3.42
C ILE A 56 2.47 3.85 3.68
N ASP A 57 2.61 4.63 2.62
CA ASP A 57 2.73 6.09 2.64
C ASP A 57 1.64 6.67 1.74
N GLN A 58 0.72 7.46 2.34
CA GLN A 58 -0.43 8.06 1.65
C GLN A 58 -0.45 9.57 1.81
N ARG A 59 -0.53 10.28 0.68
CA ARG A 59 -0.64 11.74 0.62
C ARG A 59 -1.81 12.14 -0.27
N GLY A 60 -2.79 12.84 0.28
CA GLY A 60 -3.97 13.26 -0.47
C GLY A 60 -5.28 12.86 0.20
N THR A 61 -6.32 12.61 -0.58
CA THR A 61 -7.68 12.36 -0.09
C THR A 61 -8.33 11.15 -0.76
N ALA A 62 -9.26 10.49 -0.06
CA ALA A 62 -9.95 9.30 -0.53
C ALA A 62 -8.98 8.17 -0.97
N LEU A 63 -8.00 7.86 -0.13
CA LEU A 63 -6.97 6.87 -0.40
C LEU A 63 -7.25 5.59 0.38
N ARG A 64 -7.09 4.44 -0.30
CA ARG A 64 -7.16 3.12 0.33
C ARG A 64 -5.91 2.31 0.01
N ALA A 65 -5.28 1.77 1.06
CA ALA A 65 -4.12 0.89 0.91
C ALA A 65 -4.20 -0.30 1.86
N GLN A 66 -3.97 -1.50 1.35
CA GLN A 66 -3.96 -2.71 2.15
C GLN A 66 -2.74 -3.57 1.80
N ILE A 67 -2.06 -4.06 2.84
CA ILE A 67 -0.99 -5.04 2.71
C ILE A 67 -1.33 -6.23 3.61
N ALA A 68 -1.31 -7.45 3.05
CA ALA A 68 -1.37 -8.68 3.81
C ALA A 68 -0.22 -9.60 3.42
N GLN A 69 0.58 -10.01 4.40
CA GLN A 69 1.73 -10.89 4.22
C GLN A 69 1.60 -12.12 5.12
N SER A 70 1.82 -13.30 4.54
CA SER A 70 1.82 -14.57 5.27
C SER A 70 3.03 -15.40 4.88
N GLY A 71 3.91 -15.71 5.85
CA GLY A 71 5.15 -16.44 5.62
C GLY A 71 6.36 -15.71 6.17
N ALA A 72 7.50 -15.73 5.45
CA ALA A 72 8.71 -15.16 5.99
C ALA A 72 9.52 -14.30 5.00
N ALA A 73 10.25 -13.31 5.55
CA ALA A 73 11.17 -12.45 4.83
C ALA A 73 10.56 -11.74 3.61
N GLN A 74 9.29 -11.36 3.70
CA GLN A 74 8.58 -10.66 2.63
C GLN A 74 8.69 -9.14 2.80
N GLU A 75 8.74 -8.42 1.67
CA GLU A 75 8.74 -6.96 1.65
C GLU A 75 7.56 -6.45 0.81
N ALA A 76 6.78 -5.53 1.37
CA ALA A 76 5.67 -4.88 0.66
C ALA A 76 5.70 -3.37 0.86
N ARG A 77 5.49 -2.61 -0.22
CA ARG A 77 5.45 -1.16 -0.16
C ARG A 77 4.36 -0.57 -1.04
N ILE A 78 3.54 0.31 -0.46
CA ILE A 78 2.56 1.12 -1.19
C ILE A 78 2.87 2.60 -0.97
N LEU A 79 2.96 3.35 -2.07
CA LEU A 79 3.07 4.81 -2.10
C LEU A 79 1.91 5.37 -2.92
N GLN A 80 1.11 6.24 -2.32
CA GLN A 80 -0.01 6.90 -2.98
C GLN A 80 0.07 8.42 -2.80
N ASP A 81 0.02 9.18 -3.89
CA ASP A 81 -0.05 10.65 -3.88
C ASP A 81 -1.15 11.13 -4.84
N GLY A 82 -2.24 11.65 -4.30
CA GLY A 82 -3.34 12.15 -5.12
C GLY A 82 -4.72 11.96 -4.51
N THR A 83 -5.69 11.57 -5.34
CA THR A 83 -7.08 11.44 -4.92
C THR A 83 -7.72 10.16 -5.45
N GLU A 84 -8.60 9.54 -4.65
CA GLU A 84 -9.35 8.33 -5.06
C GLU A 84 -8.45 7.19 -5.53
N LEU A 85 -7.32 6.96 -4.83
CA LEU A 85 -6.39 5.88 -5.15
C LEU A 85 -6.68 4.63 -4.31
N SER A 86 -6.59 3.45 -4.96
CA SER A 86 -6.75 2.16 -4.29
C SER A 86 -5.58 1.23 -4.63
N ALA A 87 -4.97 0.65 -3.59
CA ALA A 87 -3.86 -0.29 -3.76
C ALA A 87 -3.95 -1.46 -2.79
N VAL A 88 -3.73 -2.68 -3.31
CA VAL A 88 -3.73 -3.90 -2.50
C VAL A 88 -2.49 -4.73 -2.83
N ILE A 89 -1.79 -5.20 -1.78
CA ILE A 89 -0.72 -6.19 -1.90
C ILE A 89 -1.05 -7.38 -1.01
N LEU A 90 -1.08 -8.57 -1.61
CA LEU A 90 -1.23 -9.85 -0.93
C LEU A 90 -0.01 -10.72 -1.25
N GLN A 91 0.74 -11.13 -0.22
CA GLN A 91 1.92 -11.98 -0.38
C GLN A 91 1.82 -13.21 0.51
N GLY A 92 2.17 -14.37 -0.07
CA GLY A 92 2.28 -15.64 0.65
C GLY A 92 3.56 -16.38 0.24
N GLY A 93 4.27 -16.96 1.23
CA GLY A 93 5.47 -17.74 0.99
C GLY A 93 6.74 -17.13 1.58
N TYR A 94 7.83 -17.08 0.81
CA TYR A 94 9.14 -16.67 1.32
C TYR A 94 9.85 -15.70 0.38
N GLY A 95 10.39 -14.59 0.93
CA GLY A 95 11.28 -13.68 0.22
C GLY A 95 10.65 -12.94 -0.95
N ASN A 96 9.32 -12.78 -0.99
CA ASN A 96 8.64 -12.02 -2.04
C ASN A 96 8.77 -10.51 -1.81
N VAL A 97 8.92 -9.76 -2.89
CA VAL A 97 8.99 -8.30 -2.89
C VAL A 97 7.88 -7.73 -3.76
N ALA A 98 7.06 -6.84 -3.21
CA ALA A 98 5.99 -6.16 -3.93
C ALA A 98 6.03 -4.65 -3.73
N ARG A 99 5.86 -3.89 -4.81
CA ARG A 99 5.78 -2.43 -4.74
C ARG A 99 4.68 -1.88 -5.63
N ILE A 100 3.86 -1.01 -5.07
CA ILE A 100 2.89 -0.19 -5.80
C ILE A 100 3.24 1.28 -5.58
N GLU A 101 3.26 2.06 -6.66
CA GLU A 101 3.42 3.49 -6.65
C GLU A 101 2.34 4.11 -7.54
N GLN A 102 1.47 4.95 -6.96
CA GLN A 102 0.38 5.62 -7.65
C GLN A 102 0.45 7.12 -7.44
N VAL A 103 0.41 7.87 -8.53
CA VAL A 103 0.34 9.34 -8.52
C VAL A 103 -0.77 9.79 -9.46
N GLY A 104 -1.69 10.64 -8.96
CA GLY A 104 -2.79 11.17 -9.76
C GLY A 104 -4.16 10.92 -9.15
N SER A 105 -5.13 10.49 -9.96
CA SER A 105 -6.50 10.32 -9.48
C SER A 105 -7.21 9.10 -10.05
N GLY A 106 -8.06 8.45 -9.22
CA GLY A 106 -8.91 7.33 -9.66
C GLY A 106 -8.13 6.09 -10.10
N ASN A 107 -6.88 5.89 -9.64
CA ASN A 107 -6.07 4.74 -10.04
C ASN A 107 -6.29 3.55 -9.10
N GLN A 108 -6.23 2.35 -9.67
CA GLN A 108 -6.33 1.09 -8.94
C GLN A 108 -5.17 0.15 -9.29
N ALA A 109 -4.56 -0.46 -8.25
CA ALA A 109 -3.45 -1.40 -8.44
C ALA A 109 -3.53 -2.56 -7.46
N ASP A 110 -3.41 -3.79 -7.97
CA ASP A 110 -3.44 -5.01 -7.17
C ASP A 110 -2.21 -5.88 -7.46
N ILE A 111 -1.56 -6.39 -6.42
CA ILE A 111 -0.50 -7.41 -6.54
C ILE A 111 -0.86 -8.60 -5.67
N LEU A 112 -0.85 -9.79 -6.26
CA LEU A 112 -0.94 -11.08 -5.59
C LEU A 112 0.30 -11.90 -5.91
N GLN A 113 1.08 -12.27 -4.89
CA GLN A 113 2.26 -13.14 -5.02
C GLN A 113 2.14 -14.33 -4.09
N LEU A 114 2.21 -15.54 -4.64
CA LEU A 114 2.23 -16.80 -3.88
C LEU A 114 3.40 -17.65 -4.37
N GLY A 115 4.42 -17.81 -3.52
CA GLY A 115 5.60 -18.58 -3.87
C GLY A 115 6.87 -18.07 -3.19
N VAL A 116 8.01 -18.23 -3.87
CA VAL A 116 9.33 -17.93 -3.31
C VAL A 116 10.08 -16.96 -4.22
N GLN A 117 10.64 -15.90 -3.62
CA GLN A 117 11.50 -14.91 -4.32
C GLN A 117 10.86 -14.28 -5.56
N GLY A 118 9.54 -14.03 -5.52
CA GLY A 118 8.84 -13.25 -6.53
C GLY A 118 9.10 -11.75 -6.36
N ASN A 119 9.21 -11.02 -7.48
CA ASN A 119 9.31 -9.55 -7.51
C ASN A 119 8.21 -8.99 -8.41
N ALA A 120 7.36 -8.12 -7.86
CA ALA A 120 6.27 -7.49 -8.58
C ALA A 120 6.25 -5.97 -8.34
N ARG A 121 6.11 -5.19 -9.41
CA ARG A 121 6.06 -3.73 -9.32
C ARG A 121 5.00 -3.15 -10.24
N ILE A 122 4.17 -2.26 -9.69
CA ILE A 122 3.22 -1.45 -10.45
C ILE A 122 3.56 0.02 -10.22
N GLU A 123 3.67 0.78 -11.30
CA GLU A 123 3.83 2.22 -11.30
C GLU A 123 2.73 2.85 -12.17
N GLN A 124 1.93 3.73 -11.59
CA GLN A 124 0.83 4.41 -12.27
C GLN A 124 0.94 5.92 -12.07
N TYR A 125 1.06 6.67 -13.16
CA TYR A 125 1.13 8.12 -13.17
C TYR A 125 0.05 8.68 -14.09
N GLY A 126 -0.97 9.32 -13.54
CA GLY A 126 -2.09 9.88 -14.30
C GLY A 126 -3.43 9.56 -13.68
N SER A 127 -4.46 9.39 -14.50
CA SER A 127 -5.82 9.25 -14.00
C SER A 127 -6.56 8.04 -14.59
N GLY A 128 -7.36 7.38 -13.75
CA GLY A 128 -8.22 6.27 -14.17
C GLY A 128 -7.45 5.03 -14.65
N LEU A 129 -6.25 4.79 -14.14
CA LEU A 129 -5.42 3.65 -14.50
C LEU A 129 -5.78 2.44 -13.63
N SER A 130 -5.80 1.25 -14.23
CA SER A 130 -6.02 -0.01 -13.50
C SER A 130 -4.98 -1.04 -13.90
N SER A 131 -4.38 -1.70 -12.91
CA SER A 131 -3.38 -2.75 -13.12
C SER A 131 -3.50 -3.86 -12.09
N ARG A 132 -3.26 -5.09 -12.53
CA ARG A 132 -3.15 -6.23 -11.64
C ARG A 132 -1.98 -7.13 -12.04
N ILE A 133 -1.17 -7.53 -11.06
CA ILE A 133 -0.15 -8.56 -11.19
C ILE A 133 -0.54 -9.76 -10.34
N VAL A 134 -0.49 -10.95 -10.93
CA VAL A 134 -0.67 -12.23 -10.23
C VAL A 134 0.53 -13.11 -10.54
N GLN A 135 1.25 -13.53 -9.51
CA GLN A 135 2.40 -14.42 -9.61
C GLN A 135 2.19 -15.66 -8.77
N TYR A 136 2.33 -16.82 -9.39
CA TYR A 136 2.33 -18.13 -8.72
C TYR A 136 3.63 -18.87 -9.04
N GLY A 137 4.34 -19.33 -8.01
CA GLY A 137 5.60 -20.05 -8.18
C GLY A 137 6.82 -19.24 -7.75
N ASN A 138 7.98 -19.59 -8.27
CA ASN A 138 9.25 -19.09 -7.74
C ASN A 138 10.00 -18.20 -8.73
N ASN A 139 10.80 -17.24 -8.22
CA ASN A 139 11.72 -16.42 -9.00
C ASN A 139 11.07 -15.64 -10.16
N GLN A 140 9.82 -15.22 -10.01
CA GLN A 140 9.13 -14.44 -11.02
C GLN A 140 9.42 -12.94 -10.85
N ASN A 141 9.61 -12.24 -11.97
CA ASN A 141 9.79 -10.79 -11.97
C ASN A 141 8.82 -10.15 -12.97
N THR A 142 7.96 -9.25 -12.49
CA THR A 142 6.96 -8.56 -13.32
C THR A 142 6.91 -7.08 -12.96
N VAL A 143 7.01 -6.23 -13.96
CA VAL A 143 6.88 -4.77 -13.82
C VAL A 143 5.82 -4.25 -14.77
N VAL A 144 4.85 -3.51 -14.25
CA VAL A 144 3.84 -2.78 -15.01
C VAL A 144 4.01 -1.29 -14.79
N ARG A 145 4.14 -0.53 -15.86
CA ARG A 145 4.21 0.93 -15.83
C ARG A 145 3.14 1.51 -16.74
N GLN A 146 2.34 2.42 -16.20
CA GLN A 146 1.28 3.10 -16.94
C GLN A 146 1.40 4.61 -16.76
N TYR A 147 1.30 5.33 -17.87
CA TYR A 147 1.36 6.79 -17.94
C TYR A 147 0.19 7.28 -18.79
N ARG A 148 -0.53 8.32 -18.30
CA ARG A 148 -1.65 8.91 -19.03
C ARG A 148 -1.78 10.42 -18.78
#